data_f0a61eea83cbcac202a724b2ae3ee2e7
#
_entry.id   f0a61eea83cbcac202a724b2ae3ee2e7
#
_cell.length_a   1.000
_cell.length_b   1.000
_cell.length_c   1.000
_cell.angle_alpha   90.00
_cell.angle_beta   90.00
_cell.angle_gamma   90.00
#
_symmetry.space_group_name_H-M   'P 1'
#
loop_
_entity.id
_entity.type
_entity.pdbx_description
1 polymer ?
#
loop_
_entity_poly.entity_id
_entity_poly.type
_entity_poly.pdbx_seq_one_letter_code
_entity_poly.pdbx_strand_id
1 'polypeptide(L)'
;MAEATPRDLHEYLTTFIKQALSTYLAQEQIDFAIEQLPIDLRFSAQASFGDYSMPVMPWGGKNKLARKPLSLAEALATILRNMQIPAIQEITVTAPGFLNFRLNRPFIGQVIIERVLDAGADFGQNDTGVGTKIVVEHTNINSNKAAHVGHLRNSCIGDSVVRMLRSQGYHVEAQNYIDDSGVQVADVVMGFTLLQKGELQLPGGNEQMPGESFDYYCSRVYVAVGKAFDEAEQVKESQPEKLDRLKEMRKAVLHAIEHGSEPEAGPDYPLLASDISRQIVQAHLTTMSRLNVSYDLLTWESTVLRSGLWKRTFAMLRDRGLLEKPETGKAAGCWILPFGNEEEQVEEGDHSSDKILVRSDGTATYTAKDIAYQLWKFGLTDDPQIGVQFNFTPWGRQHDGRLLW
;
A
#
# COMPACT_ATOMS: atom_id res chain seq x y z
N MET A 1 8.40 3.81 45.21
CA MET A 1 8.40 4.43 43.87
C MET A 1 8.39 3.27 42.87
N ALA A 2 7.32 3.07 42.17
CA ALA A 2 7.28 2.09 41.08
C ALA A 2 8.33 2.52 40.05
N GLU A 3 9.46 1.81 39.99
CA GLU A 3 10.46 2.00 38.95
C GLU A 3 9.75 1.79 37.60
N ALA A 4 9.80 2.83 36.76
CA ALA A 4 9.21 2.78 35.42
C ALA A 4 9.79 1.57 34.69
N THR A 5 8.93 0.63 34.38
CA THR A 5 9.28 -0.57 33.62
C THR A 5 9.80 -0.11 32.25
N PRO A 6 11.01 -0.50 31.81
CA PRO A 6 11.57 0.05 30.55
C PRO A 6 10.70 -0.31 29.37
N ARG A 7 10.11 0.68 28.71
CA ARG A 7 9.40 0.47 27.42
C ARG A 7 10.38 0.05 26.33
N ASP A 8 11.56 0.65 26.35
CA ASP A 8 12.69 0.33 25.50
C ASP A 8 13.92 0.08 26.36
N LEU A 9 14.48 -1.12 26.30
CA LEU A 9 15.66 -1.50 27.06
C LEU A 9 16.90 -0.70 26.64
N HIS A 10 17.02 -0.36 25.36
CA HIS A 10 18.11 0.47 24.85
C HIS A 10 18.04 1.89 25.43
N GLU A 11 16.86 2.51 25.41
CA GLU A 11 16.64 3.84 26.00
C GLU A 11 16.87 3.82 27.52
N TYR A 12 16.37 2.78 28.18
CA TYR A 12 16.58 2.58 29.62
C TYR A 12 18.07 2.51 29.98
N LEU A 13 18.86 1.68 29.31
CA LEU A 13 20.29 1.57 29.53
C LEU A 13 21.03 2.87 29.18
N THR A 14 20.62 3.52 28.11
CA THR A 14 21.17 4.81 27.68
C THR A 14 20.99 5.88 28.75
N THR A 15 19.87 5.87 29.46
CA THR A 15 19.62 6.81 30.56
C THR A 15 20.63 6.62 31.71
N PHE A 16 20.90 5.38 32.11
CA PHE A 16 21.92 5.10 33.14
C PHE A 16 23.35 5.42 32.69
N ILE A 17 23.64 5.20 31.40
CA ILE A 17 24.93 5.58 30.83
C ILE A 17 25.13 7.10 30.89
N LYS A 18 24.09 7.89 30.55
CA LYS A 18 24.11 9.36 30.67
C LYS A 18 24.32 9.81 32.12
N GLN A 19 23.63 9.18 33.05
CA GLN A 19 23.81 9.47 34.50
C GLN A 19 25.23 9.13 34.98
N ALA A 20 25.79 8.01 34.55
CA ALA A 20 27.16 7.62 34.87
C ALA A 20 28.19 8.61 34.30
N LEU A 21 27.97 9.07 33.06
CA LEU A 21 28.78 10.12 32.43
C LEU A 21 28.70 11.42 33.21
N SER A 22 27.50 11.86 33.58
CA SER A 22 27.31 13.07 34.40
C SER A 22 28.07 12.98 35.70
N THR A 23 27.98 11.84 36.38
CA THR A 23 28.70 11.58 37.65
C THR A 23 30.20 11.62 37.44
N TYR A 24 30.72 10.98 36.37
CA TYR A 24 32.14 10.98 36.02
C TYR A 24 32.66 12.40 35.79
N LEU A 25 31.94 13.18 34.94
CA LEU A 25 32.33 14.56 34.62
C LEU A 25 32.40 15.45 35.86
N ALA A 26 31.43 15.30 36.75
CA ALA A 26 31.42 16.02 38.03
C ALA A 26 32.60 15.62 38.94
N GLN A 27 32.92 14.33 39.04
CA GLN A 27 34.05 13.83 39.84
C GLN A 27 35.42 14.32 39.32
N GLU A 28 35.57 14.34 37.98
CA GLU A 28 36.81 14.77 37.34
C GLU A 28 36.88 16.29 37.11
N GLN A 29 35.84 17.04 37.49
CA GLN A 29 35.70 18.50 37.29
C GLN A 29 35.83 18.91 35.82
N ILE A 30 35.27 18.07 34.92
CA ILE A 30 35.28 18.33 33.46
C ILE A 30 33.98 19.02 33.07
N ASP A 31 34.10 20.23 32.51
CA ASP A 31 32.97 20.97 31.94
C ASP A 31 32.75 20.52 30.49
N PHE A 32 31.76 19.66 30.27
CA PHE A 32 31.41 19.13 28.96
C PHE A 32 29.93 18.82 28.87
N ALA A 33 29.28 19.21 27.75
CA ALA A 33 27.86 18.94 27.48
C ALA A 33 27.67 17.49 27.02
N ILE A 34 26.97 16.69 27.85
CA ILE A 34 26.74 15.25 27.59
C ILE A 34 25.95 15.02 26.29
N GLU A 35 25.08 15.95 25.94
CA GLU A 35 24.26 15.89 24.69
C GLU A 35 25.11 15.83 23.41
N GLN A 36 26.37 16.29 23.48
CA GLN A 36 27.31 16.23 22.37
C GLN A 36 28.03 14.88 22.22
N LEU A 37 27.86 13.97 23.19
CA LEU A 37 28.49 12.66 23.15
C LEU A 37 27.58 11.64 22.46
N PRO A 38 28.00 11.02 21.35
CA PRO A 38 27.26 9.94 20.75
C PRO A 38 27.33 8.71 21.65
N ILE A 39 26.19 8.23 22.15
CA ILE A 39 26.07 6.98 22.86
C ILE A 39 25.76 5.89 21.85
N ASP A 40 26.75 5.08 21.53
CA ASP A 40 26.67 4.03 20.54
C ASP A 40 26.52 2.65 21.22
N LEU A 41 25.40 2.46 21.90
CA LEU A 41 25.05 1.19 22.53
C LEU A 41 24.48 0.23 21.48
N ARG A 42 25.13 -0.93 21.30
CA ARG A 42 24.75 -1.92 20.28
C ARG A 42 24.65 -3.31 20.89
N PHE A 43 23.90 -4.20 20.21
CA PHE A 43 24.00 -5.63 20.51
C PHE A 43 25.44 -6.10 20.35
N SER A 44 25.90 -6.94 21.28
CA SER A 44 27.24 -7.51 21.22
C SER A 44 27.40 -8.43 20.01
N ALA A 45 28.49 -8.26 19.27
CA ALA A 45 28.80 -9.13 18.14
C ALA A 45 29.09 -10.59 18.55
N GLN A 46 29.53 -10.79 19.81
CA GLN A 46 29.85 -12.11 20.38
C GLN A 46 29.19 -12.24 21.77
N ALA A 47 28.52 -13.36 22.00
CA ALA A 47 27.84 -13.65 23.26
C ALA A 47 28.78 -13.67 24.49
N SER A 48 30.09 -13.91 24.29
CA SER A 48 31.11 -13.86 25.35
C SER A 48 31.25 -12.47 25.94
N PHE A 49 30.96 -11.41 25.20
CA PHE A 49 31.00 -10.02 25.66
C PHE A 49 29.69 -9.56 26.31
N GLY A 50 28.69 -10.42 26.42
CA GLY A 50 27.37 -10.06 26.98
C GLY A 50 26.32 -9.78 25.92
N ASP A 51 25.29 -9.03 26.26
CA ASP A 51 24.14 -8.77 25.40
C ASP A 51 24.27 -7.42 24.67
N TYR A 52 24.84 -6.41 25.32
CA TYR A 52 25.13 -5.09 24.74
C TYR A 52 26.59 -4.73 24.91
N SER A 53 27.10 -3.95 23.97
CA SER A 53 28.45 -3.40 24.00
C SER A 53 28.45 -1.95 23.52
N MET A 54 29.30 -1.12 24.15
CA MET A 54 29.45 0.29 23.81
C MET A 54 30.92 0.70 23.80
N PRO A 55 31.44 1.30 22.70
CA PRO A 55 32.79 1.84 22.65
C PRO A 55 32.84 3.22 23.35
N VAL A 56 33.79 3.43 24.23
CA VAL A 56 34.09 4.76 24.81
C VAL A 56 35.28 5.46 24.15
N MET A 57 35.94 4.82 23.17
CA MET A 57 37.07 5.39 22.45
C MET A 57 36.76 6.73 21.79
N PRO A 58 35.57 6.94 21.17
CA PRO A 58 35.22 8.23 20.57
C PRO A 58 35.22 9.39 21.58
N TRP A 59 35.06 9.12 22.87
CA TRP A 59 35.03 10.14 23.93
C TRP A 59 36.41 10.50 24.47
N GLY A 60 37.40 9.59 24.31
CA GLY A 60 38.74 9.78 24.84
C GLY A 60 39.66 10.71 24.07
N GLY A 61 39.54 10.75 22.74
CA GLY A 61 40.47 11.44 21.86
C GLY A 61 40.10 12.90 21.58
N LYS A 62 39.06 13.12 20.80
CA LYS A 62 38.62 14.46 20.36
C LYS A 62 37.96 15.26 21.51
N ASN A 63 37.26 14.57 22.37
CA ASN A 63 36.46 15.19 23.45
C ASN A 63 37.23 15.34 24.76
N LYS A 64 38.48 14.88 24.84
CA LYS A 64 39.39 15.04 25.98
C LYS A 64 38.83 14.60 27.35
N LEU A 65 37.85 13.68 27.39
CA LEU A 65 37.24 13.22 28.65
C LEU A 65 38.22 12.34 29.47
N ALA A 66 39.16 11.66 28.81
CA ALA A 66 40.23 10.92 29.43
C ALA A 66 41.42 10.73 28.49
N ARG A 67 42.62 10.59 29.06
CA ARG A 67 43.86 10.32 28.27
C ARG A 67 43.87 8.91 27.68
N LYS A 68 43.21 7.94 28.33
CA LYS A 68 43.14 6.53 27.89
C LYS A 68 41.70 6.06 27.91
N PRO A 69 41.17 5.58 26.77
CA PRO A 69 39.80 5.07 26.71
C PRO A 69 39.51 3.93 27.70
N LEU A 70 40.48 3.03 27.93
CA LEU A 70 40.33 1.94 28.85
C LEU A 70 40.06 2.44 30.30
N SER A 71 40.81 3.45 30.76
CA SER A 71 40.60 4.03 32.09
C SER A 71 39.23 4.72 32.23
N LEU A 72 38.75 5.34 31.15
CA LEU A 72 37.41 5.90 31.12
C LEU A 72 36.34 4.79 31.20
N ALA A 73 36.50 3.70 30.47
CA ALA A 73 35.59 2.56 30.53
C ALA A 73 35.55 1.93 31.94
N GLU A 74 36.69 1.80 32.60
CA GLU A 74 36.81 1.26 33.97
C GLU A 74 36.12 2.18 35.02
N ALA A 75 36.33 3.50 34.91
CA ALA A 75 35.68 4.48 35.78
C ALA A 75 34.15 4.44 35.61
N LEU A 76 33.68 4.46 34.36
CA LEU A 76 32.23 4.37 34.07
C LEU A 76 31.63 3.03 34.51
N ALA A 77 32.33 1.92 34.30
CA ALA A 77 31.89 0.61 34.77
C ALA A 77 31.74 0.59 36.30
N THR A 78 32.64 1.22 37.02
CA THR A 78 32.57 1.32 38.50
C THR A 78 31.34 2.12 38.93
N ILE A 79 31.10 3.28 38.31
CA ILE A 79 29.93 4.11 38.61
C ILE A 79 28.64 3.34 38.30
N LEU A 80 28.54 2.71 37.10
CA LEU A 80 27.36 1.94 36.69
C LEU A 80 27.09 0.75 37.62
N ARG A 81 28.12 0.02 38.07
CA ARG A 81 27.95 -1.09 39.03
C ARG A 81 27.38 -0.59 40.36
N ASN A 82 27.85 0.58 40.85
CA ASN A 82 27.34 1.18 42.08
C ASN A 82 25.87 1.64 42.00
N MET A 83 25.36 1.85 40.77
CA MET A 83 23.94 2.19 40.55
C MET A 83 23.00 0.99 40.76
N GLN A 84 23.52 -0.24 40.82
CA GLN A 84 22.74 -1.47 41.04
C GLN A 84 21.52 -1.60 40.11
N ILE A 85 21.75 -1.43 38.80
CA ILE A 85 20.70 -1.42 37.78
C ILE A 85 20.02 -2.81 37.69
N PRO A 86 18.72 -2.95 37.99
CA PRO A 86 18.06 -4.26 38.09
C PRO A 86 18.12 -5.07 36.80
N ALA A 87 18.10 -4.40 35.66
CA ALA A 87 18.16 -5.02 34.34
C ALA A 87 19.53 -5.59 33.95
N ILE A 88 20.59 -5.28 34.73
CA ILE A 88 21.98 -5.69 34.44
C ILE A 88 22.44 -6.71 35.45
N GLN A 89 22.93 -7.84 34.96
CA GLN A 89 23.58 -8.87 35.76
C GLN A 89 25.07 -8.58 35.98
N GLU A 90 25.77 -8.12 34.93
CA GLU A 90 27.21 -7.93 34.95
C GLU A 90 27.63 -6.82 33.99
N ILE A 91 28.64 -6.04 34.38
CA ILE A 91 29.30 -5.06 33.51
C ILE A 91 30.79 -5.41 33.48
N THR A 92 31.30 -5.65 32.26
CA THR A 92 32.72 -5.93 32.02
C THR A 92 33.34 -4.88 31.11
N VAL A 93 34.66 -4.75 31.20
CA VAL A 93 35.44 -3.85 30.34
C VAL A 93 36.42 -4.65 29.52
N THR A 94 36.50 -4.37 28.23
CA THR A 94 37.49 -4.98 27.35
C THR A 94 38.29 -3.93 26.60
N ALA A 95 39.58 -4.22 26.38
CA ALA A 95 40.45 -3.35 25.59
C ALA A 95 39.94 -3.22 24.15
N PRO A 96 40.13 -2.05 23.52
CA PRO A 96 40.84 -0.85 24.00
C PRO A 96 39.96 0.12 24.80
N GLY A 97 38.71 -0.17 25.10
CA GLY A 97 37.77 0.66 25.87
C GLY A 97 36.32 0.39 25.47
N PHE A 98 35.90 -0.87 25.61
CA PHE A 98 34.50 -1.26 25.47
C PHE A 98 33.86 -1.52 26.84
N LEU A 99 32.67 -0.97 27.03
CA LEU A 99 31.77 -1.37 28.09
C LEU A 99 30.84 -2.44 27.59
N ASN A 100 30.79 -3.58 28.29
CA ASN A 100 29.94 -4.71 27.89
C ASN A 100 28.95 -4.99 29.04
N PHE A 101 27.70 -5.21 28.64
CA PHE A 101 26.58 -5.39 29.59
C PHE A 101 25.97 -6.78 29.39
N ARG A 102 25.90 -7.55 30.43
CA ARG A 102 25.12 -8.80 30.46
C ARG A 102 23.82 -8.52 31.20
N LEU A 103 22.71 -8.84 30.56
CA LEU A 103 21.37 -8.59 31.07
C LEU A 103 20.99 -9.59 32.17
N ASN A 104 20.26 -9.09 33.15
CA ASN A 104 19.55 -9.91 34.12
C ASN A 104 18.29 -10.50 33.48
N ARG A 105 18.46 -11.66 32.83
CA ARG A 105 17.38 -12.30 32.04
C ARG A 105 16.15 -12.65 32.87
N PRO A 106 16.22 -13.15 34.11
CA PRO A 106 15.07 -13.32 34.99
C PRO A 106 14.26 -12.03 35.15
N PHE A 107 14.93 -10.93 35.50
CA PHE A 107 14.28 -9.63 35.68
C PHE A 107 13.62 -9.15 34.37
N ILE A 108 14.35 -9.19 33.23
CA ILE A 108 13.83 -8.77 31.93
C ILE A 108 12.65 -9.66 31.53
N GLY A 109 12.74 -10.98 31.75
CA GLY A 109 11.66 -11.92 31.47
C GLY A 109 10.39 -11.61 32.22
N GLN A 110 10.51 -11.33 33.53
CA GLN A 110 9.38 -10.91 34.37
C GLN A 110 8.73 -9.62 33.84
N VAL A 111 9.54 -8.60 33.57
CA VAL A 111 9.08 -7.31 33.02
C VAL A 111 8.34 -7.47 31.70
N ILE A 112 8.87 -8.31 30.80
CA ILE A 112 8.22 -8.56 29.51
C ILE A 112 6.89 -9.28 29.70
N ILE A 113 6.83 -10.30 30.56
CA ILE A 113 5.60 -11.06 30.82
C ILE A 113 4.53 -10.16 31.43
N GLU A 114 4.87 -9.34 32.41
CA GLU A 114 3.96 -8.37 33.03
C GLU A 114 3.39 -7.42 31.96
N ARG A 115 4.23 -6.88 31.10
CA ARG A 115 3.80 -5.99 30.01
C ARG A 115 2.91 -6.68 28.98
N VAL A 116 3.20 -7.96 28.65
CA VAL A 116 2.35 -8.74 27.73
C VAL A 116 0.97 -8.94 28.35
N LEU A 117 0.91 -9.26 29.64
CA LEU A 117 -0.35 -9.47 30.36
C LEU A 117 -1.15 -8.18 30.48
N ASP A 118 -0.49 -7.07 30.79
CA ASP A 118 -1.13 -5.76 30.96
C ASP A 118 -1.64 -5.19 29.63
N ALA A 119 -0.83 -5.29 28.56
CA ALA A 119 -1.20 -4.76 27.24
C ALA A 119 -2.14 -5.68 26.47
N GLY A 120 -2.13 -6.99 26.76
CA GLY A 120 -2.97 -7.95 26.08
C GLY A 120 -2.83 -7.89 24.55
N ALA A 121 -3.92 -7.61 23.84
CA ALA A 121 -3.94 -7.51 22.38
C ALA A 121 -3.14 -6.32 21.81
N ASP A 122 -2.84 -5.33 22.65
CA ASP A 122 -2.13 -4.11 22.25
C ASP A 122 -0.62 -4.21 22.48
N PHE A 123 -0.13 -5.38 22.94
CA PHE A 123 1.30 -5.60 23.11
C PHE A 123 2.06 -5.45 21.77
N GLY A 124 3.12 -4.63 21.79
CA GLY A 124 3.94 -4.34 20.61
C GLY A 124 3.49 -3.09 19.84
N GLN A 125 2.35 -2.50 20.17
CA GLN A 125 1.95 -1.22 19.61
C GLN A 125 2.81 -0.06 20.16
N ASN A 126 2.96 0.98 19.33
CA ASN A 126 3.61 2.23 19.71
C ASN A 126 2.95 3.43 19.01
N ASP A 127 3.40 4.63 19.37
CA ASP A 127 2.78 5.89 18.97
C ASP A 127 3.59 6.64 17.88
N THR A 128 4.51 5.97 17.19
CA THR A 128 5.42 6.60 16.21
C THR A 128 4.66 7.33 15.10
N GLY A 129 3.51 6.78 14.70
CA GLY A 129 2.68 7.28 13.60
C GLY A 129 1.53 8.17 14.02
N VAL A 130 1.36 8.49 15.32
CA VAL A 130 0.24 9.30 15.79
C VAL A 130 0.20 10.66 15.11
N GLY A 131 -0.98 11.05 14.63
CA GLY A 131 -1.21 12.30 13.89
C GLY A 131 -0.96 12.20 12.38
N THR A 132 -0.47 11.06 11.87
CA THR A 132 -0.23 10.86 10.45
C THR A 132 -1.28 9.92 9.85
N LYS A 133 -1.99 10.36 8.81
CA LYS A 133 -2.89 9.53 8.00
C LYS A 133 -2.12 8.88 6.85
N ILE A 134 -2.33 7.57 6.65
CA ILE A 134 -1.78 6.81 5.52
C ILE A 134 -2.94 6.11 4.80
N VAL A 135 -2.97 6.20 3.48
CA VAL A 135 -3.84 5.41 2.63
C VAL A 135 -3.06 4.22 2.09
N VAL A 136 -3.58 3.02 2.32
CA VAL A 136 -3.04 1.77 1.75
C VAL A 136 -4.08 1.18 0.82
N GLU A 137 -3.81 1.24 -0.48
CA GLU A 137 -4.65 0.62 -1.48
C GLU A 137 -4.10 -0.76 -1.84
N HIS A 138 -4.95 -1.78 -1.78
CA HIS A 138 -4.56 -3.15 -2.09
C HIS A 138 -5.74 -3.99 -2.57
N THR A 139 -5.45 -5.21 -3.01
CA THR A 139 -6.38 -6.17 -3.61
C THR A 139 -6.71 -5.82 -5.06
N ASN A 140 -7.49 -4.79 -5.34
CA ASN A 140 -7.74 -4.21 -6.66
C ASN A 140 -8.08 -5.26 -7.72
N ILE A 141 -9.13 -6.05 -7.46
CA ILE A 141 -9.57 -7.10 -8.38
C ILE A 141 -10.60 -6.50 -9.34
N ASN A 142 -10.37 -6.69 -10.64
CA ASN A 142 -11.35 -6.29 -11.65
C ASN A 142 -12.67 -7.03 -11.45
N SER A 143 -13.79 -6.32 -11.54
CA SER A 143 -15.12 -6.86 -11.29
C SER A 143 -15.66 -7.65 -12.48
N ASN A 144 -14.91 -8.64 -12.96
CA ASN A 144 -15.23 -9.47 -14.13
C ASN A 144 -15.18 -10.98 -13.90
N LYS A 145 -14.46 -11.43 -12.86
CA LYS A 145 -14.25 -12.86 -12.57
C LYS A 145 -13.85 -13.10 -11.12
N ALA A 146 -13.78 -14.37 -10.71
CA ALA A 146 -13.34 -14.78 -9.39
C ALA A 146 -11.87 -14.39 -9.10
N ALA A 147 -11.57 -14.18 -7.83
CA ALA A 147 -10.23 -13.98 -7.34
C ALA A 147 -9.33 -15.20 -7.61
N HIS A 148 -8.08 -14.98 -7.92
CA HIS A 148 -7.07 -16.01 -8.10
C HIS A 148 -5.86 -15.81 -7.15
N VAL A 149 -4.90 -16.74 -7.16
CA VAL A 149 -3.75 -16.75 -6.25
C VAL A 149 -2.93 -15.45 -6.28
N GLY A 150 -2.84 -14.77 -7.44
CA GLY A 150 -2.18 -13.47 -7.54
C GLY A 150 -2.90 -12.38 -6.72
N HIS A 151 -4.24 -12.38 -6.73
CA HIS A 151 -5.03 -11.46 -5.91
C HIS A 151 -4.90 -11.79 -4.42
N LEU A 152 -4.87 -13.08 -4.06
CA LEU A 152 -4.58 -13.51 -2.69
C LEU A 152 -3.24 -12.95 -2.19
N ARG A 153 -2.19 -13.05 -3.01
CA ARG A 153 -0.87 -12.48 -2.68
C ARG A 153 -0.96 -10.97 -2.41
N ASN A 154 -1.62 -10.20 -3.30
CA ASN A 154 -1.78 -8.76 -3.13
C ASN A 154 -2.55 -8.42 -1.85
N SER A 155 -3.63 -9.15 -1.57
CA SER A 155 -4.45 -8.96 -0.38
C SER A 155 -3.65 -9.24 0.90
N CYS A 156 -2.89 -10.33 0.95
CA CYS A 156 -2.06 -10.67 2.11
C CYS A 156 -0.95 -9.63 2.35
N ILE A 157 -0.28 -9.17 1.30
CA ILE A 157 0.77 -8.14 1.41
C ILE A 157 0.15 -6.83 1.92
N GLY A 158 -0.94 -6.37 1.28
CA GLY A 158 -1.58 -5.12 1.64
C GLY A 158 -2.13 -5.11 3.07
N ASP A 159 -2.86 -6.15 3.46
CA ASP A 159 -3.40 -6.29 4.82
C ASP A 159 -2.29 -6.37 5.88
N SER A 160 -1.17 -7.05 5.58
CA SER A 160 0.00 -7.08 6.47
C SER A 160 0.58 -5.68 6.66
N VAL A 161 0.72 -4.89 5.59
CA VAL A 161 1.18 -3.50 5.67
C VAL A 161 0.21 -2.64 6.50
N VAL A 162 -1.10 -2.77 6.26
CA VAL A 162 -2.13 -2.08 7.04
C VAL A 162 -2.00 -2.38 8.53
N ARG A 163 -1.87 -3.66 8.91
CA ARG A 163 -1.72 -4.08 10.31
C ARG A 163 -0.44 -3.57 10.94
N MET A 164 0.70 -3.66 10.23
CA MET A 164 1.98 -3.13 10.71
C MET A 164 1.93 -1.63 10.94
N LEU A 165 1.36 -0.87 10.02
CA LEU A 165 1.23 0.58 10.17
C LEU A 165 0.28 0.95 11.32
N ARG A 166 -0.86 0.26 11.44
CA ARG A 166 -1.78 0.46 12.58
C ARG A 166 -1.12 0.18 13.91
N SER A 167 -0.28 -0.86 14.01
CA SER A 167 0.46 -1.17 15.24
C SER A 167 1.51 -0.11 15.61
N GLN A 168 1.91 0.73 14.65
CA GLN A 168 2.80 1.87 14.87
C GLN A 168 2.04 3.17 15.19
N GLY A 169 0.71 3.12 15.38
CA GLY A 169 -0.11 4.28 15.72
C GLY A 169 -0.54 5.16 14.53
N TYR A 170 -0.27 4.74 13.29
CA TYR A 170 -0.76 5.47 12.11
C TYR A 170 -2.27 5.33 11.97
N HIS A 171 -2.93 6.42 11.54
CA HIS A 171 -4.32 6.38 11.09
C HIS A 171 -4.36 5.83 9.66
N VAL A 172 -4.57 4.52 9.53
CA VAL A 172 -4.54 3.84 8.23
C VAL A 172 -5.95 3.64 7.69
N GLU A 173 -6.16 4.14 6.46
CA GLU A 173 -7.34 3.87 5.64
C GLU A 173 -7.00 2.83 4.58
N ALA A 174 -7.59 1.64 4.70
CA ALA A 174 -7.44 0.56 3.73
C ALA A 174 -8.45 0.72 2.60
N GLN A 175 -7.98 0.93 1.38
CA GLN A 175 -8.82 1.09 0.19
C GLN A 175 -8.71 -0.12 -0.73
N ASN A 176 -9.83 -0.43 -1.40
CA ASN A 176 -9.90 -1.40 -2.48
C ASN A 176 -10.48 -0.72 -3.72
N TYR A 177 -9.66 -0.55 -4.74
CA TYR A 177 -10.06 0.05 -6.01
C TYR A 177 -10.76 -0.98 -6.87
N ILE A 178 -11.96 -0.66 -7.33
CA ILE A 178 -12.81 -1.53 -8.13
C ILE A 178 -12.83 -1.01 -9.56
N ASP A 179 -12.19 -1.74 -10.45
CA ASP A 179 -12.29 -1.51 -11.91
C ASP A 179 -13.63 -2.11 -12.40
N ASP A 180 -14.61 -1.24 -12.55
CA ASP A 180 -15.98 -1.56 -12.99
C ASP A 180 -16.35 -0.94 -14.33
N SER A 181 -15.38 -0.41 -15.08
CA SER A 181 -15.62 0.33 -16.32
C SER A 181 -14.78 -0.13 -17.53
N GLY A 182 -13.88 -1.09 -17.34
CA GLY A 182 -12.94 -1.52 -18.39
C GLY A 182 -13.52 -2.54 -19.38
N VAL A 183 -12.71 -2.85 -20.42
CA VAL A 183 -13.04 -3.83 -21.47
C VAL A 183 -13.44 -5.18 -20.89
N GLN A 184 -12.83 -5.61 -19.78
CA GLN A 184 -13.12 -6.90 -19.16
C GLN A 184 -14.54 -6.96 -18.57
N VAL A 185 -15.03 -5.86 -18.01
CA VAL A 185 -16.42 -5.74 -17.55
C VAL A 185 -17.36 -5.72 -18.74
N ALA A 186 -17.03 -4.98 -19.79
CA ALA A 186 -17.81 -4.97 -21.04
C ALA A 186 -17.95 -6.38 -21.66
N ASP A 187 -16.90 -7.20 -21.59
CA ASP A 187 -16.95 -8.59 -22.05
C ASP A 187 -17.95 -9.44 -21.25
N VAL A 188 -18.01 -9.29 -19.93
CA VAL A 188 -18.99 -10.01 -19.11
C VAL A 188 -20.41 -9.54 -19.40
N VAL A 189 -20.64 -8.23 -19.49
CA VAL A 189 -21.94 -7.64 -19.85
C VAL A 189 -22.41 -8.10 -21.23
N MET A 190 -21.50 -8.08 -22.20
CA MET A 190 -21.75 -8.61 -23.55
C MET A 190 -22.09 -10.11 -23.49
N GLY A 191 -21.36 -10.88 -22.68
CA GLY A 191 -21.58 -12.31 -22.49
C GLY A 191 -22.99 -12.61 -21.97
N PHE A 192 -23.46 -11.90 -20.95
CA PHE A 192 -24.84 -12.02 -20.45
C PHE A 192 -25.87 -11.67 -21.52
N THR A 193 -25.61 -10.64 -22.33
CA THR A 193 -26.50 -10.27 -23.43
C THR A 193 -26.58 -11.37 -24.51
N LEU A 194 -25.44 -11.99 -24.84
CA LEU A 194 -25.38 -13.09 -25.80
C LEU A 194 -26.04 -14.36 -25.26
N LEU A 195 -25.91 -14.64 -23.94
CA LEU A 195 -26.62 -15.75 -23.30
C LEU A 195 -28.13 -15.59 -23.39
N GLN A 196 -28.66 -14.40 -23.09
CA GLN A 196 -30.09 -14.11 -23.19
C GLN A 196 -30.63 -14.30 -24.64
N LYS A 197 -29.80 -14.00 -25.64
CA LYS A 197 -30.14 -14.21 -27.06
C LYS A 197 -29.96 -15.65 -27.52
N GLY A 198 -29.42 -16.55 -26.68
CA GLY A 198 -29.08 -17.93 -27.06
C GLY A 198 -27.90 -18.03 -28.02
N GLU A 199 -27.09 -16.95 -28.16
CA GLU A 199 -25.95 -16.85 -29.06
C GLU A 199 -24.62 -17.24 -28.40
N LEU A 200 -24.62 -17.52 -27.10
CA LEU A 200 -23.46 -17.99 -26.31
C LEU A 200 -23.86 -19.24 -25.54
N GLN A 201 -22.92 -20.17 -25.41
CA GLN A 201 -23.10 -21.38 -24.62
C GLN A 201 -21.96 -21.53 -23.61
N LEU A 202 -22.31 -21.85 -22.35
CA LEU A 202 -21.30 -22.06 -21.31
C LEU A 202 -21.04 -23.55 -21.10
N PRO A 203 -19.79 -23.92 -20.83
CA PRO A 203 -19.48 -25.27 -20.36
C PRO A 203 -20.25 -25.60 -19.08
N GLY A 204 -20.95 -26.71 -19.05
CA GLY A 204 -21.77 -27.14 -17.91
C GLY A 204 -23.18 -26.54 -17.82
N GLY A 205 -23.60 -25.72 -18.80
CA GLY A 205 -24.91 -25.08 -18.85
C GLY A 205 -24.89 -23.58 -18.63
N ASN A 206 -25.92 -22.90 -19.16
CA ASN A 206 -25.99 -21.43 -19.22
C ASN A 206 -26.42 -20.77 -17.89
N GLU A 207 -26.90 -21.54 -16.94
CA GLU A 207 -27.33 -21.04 -15.64
C GLU A 207 -26.19 -21.14 -14.61
N GLN A 208 -26.31 -20.37 -13.54
CA GLN A 208 -25.42 -20.49 -12.39
C GLN A 208 -25.65 -21.85 -11.72
N MET A 209 -24.60 -22.62 -11.50
CA MET A 209 -24.68 -23.97 -10.94
C MET A 209 -24.99 -23.91 -9.43
N PRO A 210 -25.68 -24.93 -8.87
CA PRO A 210 -25.91 -25.02 -7.43
C PRO A 210 -24.60 -24.94 -6.63
N GLY A 211 -24.51 -23.97 -5.71
CA GLY A 211 -23.31 -23.75 -4.89
C GLY A 211 -22.17 -22.97 -5.57
N GLU A 212 -22.30 -22.63 -6.84
CA GLU A 212 -21.36 -21.76 -7.54
C GLU A 212 -21.56 -20.30 -7.08
N SER A 213 -20.47 -19.63 -6.69
CA SER A 213 -20.56 -18.20 -6.40
C SER A 213 -20.69 -17.38 -7.69
N PHE A 214 -21.25 -16.18 -7.59
CA PHE A 214 -21.55 -15.36 -8.77
C PHE A 214 -20.28 -14.95 -9.55
N ASP A 215 -19.19 -14.71 -8.87
CA ASP A 215 -17.89 -14.38 -9.52
C ASP A 215 -17.31 -15.56 -10.31
N TYR A 216 -17.52 -16.81 -9.87
CA TYR A 216 -17.17 -18.01 -10.65
C TYR A 216 -18.09 -18.18 -11.86
N TYR A 217 -19.38 -17.92 -11.72
CA TYR A 217 -20.30 -17.91 -12.85
C TYR A 217 -19.88 -16.87 -13.90
N CYS A 218 -19.57 -15.65 -13.47
CA CYS A 218 -19.04 -14.61 -14.37
C CYS A 218 -17.70 -15.01 -15.00
N SER A 219 -16.86 -15.77 -14.32
CA SER A 219 -15.62 -16.32 -14.90
C SER A 219 -15.91 -17.25 -16.08
N ARG A 220 -16.95 -18.09 -15.99
CA ARG A 220 -17.38 -18.95 -17.12
C ARG A 220 -17.87 -18.12 -18.31
N VAL A 221 -18.67 -17.08 -18.02
CA VAL A 221 -19.16 -16.14 -19.04
C VAL A 221 -17.99 -15.44 -19.73
N TYR A 222 -17.06 -14.88 -18.97
CA TYR A 222 -15.87 -14.18 -19.49
C TYR A 222 -15.02 -15.08 -20.39
N VAL A 223 -14.75 -16.32 -19.94
CA VAL A 223 -13.98 -17.30 -20.72
C VAL A 223 -14.71 -17.70 -22.01
N ALA A 224 -16.04 -17.85 -21.96
CA ALA A 224 -16.83 -18.20 -23.15
C ALA A 224 -16.81 -17.06 -24.17
N VAL A 225 -16.88 -15.80 -23.74
CA VAL A 225 -16.74 -14.64 -24.63
C VAL A 225 -15.35 -14.61 -25.26
N GLY A 226 -14.28 -14.84 -24.49
CA GLY A 226 -12.92 -14.93 -25.02
C GLY A 226 -12.80 -16.00 -26.11
N LYS A 227 -13.35 -17.20 -25.88
CA LYS A 227 -13.39 -18.27 -26.87
C LYS A 227 -14.17 -17.88 -28.15
N ALA A 228 -15.29 -17.16 -28.00
CA ALA A 228 -16.06 -16.70 -29.17
C ALA A 228 -15.24 -15.71 -30.02
N PHE A 229 -14.41 -14.87 -29.39
CA PHE A 229 -13.47 -14.01 -30.14
C PHE A 229 -12.36 -14.82 -30.79
N ASP A 230 -11.77 -15.79 -30.12
CA ASP A 230 -10.72 -16.64 -30.66
C ASP A 230 -11.25 -17.44 -31.89
N GLU A 231 -12.45 -18.02 -31.80
CA GLU A 231 -13.10 -18.73 -32.88
C GLU A 231 -13.40 -17.80 -34.07
N ALA A 232 -13.88 -16.57 -33.79
CA ALA A 232 -14.15 -15.59 -34.85
C ALA A 232 -12.86 -15.13 -35.54
N GLU A 233 -11.76 -14.99 -34.80
CA GLU A 233 -10.43 -14.66 -35.36
C GLU A 233 -9.88 -15.77 -36.25
N GLN A 234 -10.11 -17.06 -35.92
CA GLN A 234 -9.67 -18.21 -36.71
C GLN A 234 -10.38 -18.27 -38.08
N VAL A 235 -11.61 -17.79 -38.16
CA VAL A 235 -12.42 -17.83 -39.41
C VAL A 235 -12.54 -16.47 -40.09
N LYS A 236 -11.76 -15.47 -39.69
CA LYS A 236 -11.88 -14.09 -40.18
C LYS A 236 -11.71 -13.91 -41.68
N GLU A 237 -10.93 -14.79 -42.33
CA GLU A 237 -10.74 -14.73 -43.80
C GLU A 237 -11.98 -15.18 -44.55
N SER A 238 -12.76 -16.11 -44.00
CA SER A 238 -13.98 -16.67 -44.60
C SER A 238 -15.28 -16.04 -44.10
N GLN A 239 -15.28 -15.53 -42.85
CA GLN A 239 -16.44 -14.94 -42.16
C GLN A 239 -16.02 -13.69 -41.37
N PRO A 240 -15.54 -12.62 -42.02
CA PRO A 240 -15.05 -11.41 -41.31
C PRO A 240 -16.16 -10.74 -40.51
N GLU A 241 -17.41 -10.83 -40.95
CA GLU A 241 -18.57 -10.23 -40.28
C GLU A 241 -18.80 -10.75 -38.89
N LYS A 242 -18.37 -11.99 -38.57
CA LYS A 242 -18.51 -12.57 -37.23
C LYS A 242 -17.63 -11.85 -36.21
N LEU A 243 -16.39 -11.61 -36.57
CA LEU A 243 -15.42 -10.91 -35.71
C LEU A 243 -15.79 -9.43 -35.59
N ASP A 244 -16.15 -8.78 -36.67
CA ASP A 244 -16.52 -7.37 -36.71
C ASP A 244 -17.75 -7.11 -35.83
N ARG A 245 -18.76 -7.98 -35.91
CA ARG A 245 -19.95 -7.92 -35.04
C ARG A 245 -19.60 -7.98 -33.57
N LEU A 246 -18.73 -8.90 -33.14
CA LEU A 246 -18.30 -9.00 -31.75
C LEU A 246 -17.52 -7.76 -31.31
N LYS A 247 -16.64 -7.24 -32.17
CA LYS A 247 -15.88 -6.01 -31.89
C LYS A 247 -16.78 -4.78 -31.73
N GLU A 248 -17.73 -4.61 -32.64
CA GLU A 248 -18.70 -3.52 -32.61
C GLU A 248 -19.59 -3.61 -31.35
N MET A 249 -20.07 -4.82 -31.02
CA MET A 249 -20.85 -5.02 -29.81
C MET A 249 -20.04 -4.68 -28.54
N ARG A 250 -18.78 -5.16 -28.43
CA ARG A 250 -17.89 -4.82 -27.32
C ARG A 250 -17.71 -3.32 -27.20
N LYS A 251 -17.44 -2.64 -28.33
CA LYS A 251 -17.24 -1.20 -28.40
C LYS A 251 -18.50 -0.43 -27.94
N ALA A 252 -19.66 -0.85 -28.39
CA ALA A 252 -20.94 -0.24 -28.00
C ALA A 252 -21.21 -0.41 -26.50
N VAL A 253 -20.98 -1.63 -25.96
CA VAL A 253 -21.15 -1.90 -24.52
C VAL A 253 -20.17 -1.07 -23.69
N LEU A 254 -18.89 -1.04 -24.06
CA LEU A 254 -17.87 -0.27 -23.36
C LEU A 254 -18.19 1.23 -23.38
N HIS A 255 -18.54 1.76 -24.54
CA HIS A 255 -18.94 3.17 -24.68
C HIS A 255 -20.13 3.51 -23.80
N ALA A 256 -21.16 2.65 -23.75
CA ALA A 256 -22.33 2.85 -22.91
C ALA A 256 -21.99 2.82 -21.43
N ILE A 257 -21.09 1.92 -20.99
CA ILE A 257 -20.63 1.85 -19.59
C ILE A 257 -19.92 3.14 -19.18
N GLU A 258 -19.04 3.66 -20.05
CA GLU A 258 -18.21 4.84 -19.75
C GLU A 258 -18.99 6.16 -19.86
N HIS A 259 -19.91 6.29 -20.82
CA HIS A 259 -20.56 7.56 -21.15
C HIS A 259 -22.07 7.61 -20.87
N GLY A 260 -22.67 6.49 -20.57
CA GLY A 260 -24.13 6.33 -20.42
C GLY A 260 -24.79 5.74 -21.67
N SER A 261 -25.95 5.10 -21.49
CA SER A 261 -26.79 4.59 -22.59
C SER A 261 -27.65 5.70 -23.17
N GLU A 262 -27.81 5.71 -24.50
CA GLU A 262 -28.89 6.47 -25.12
C GLU A 262 -30.24 5.76 -24.85
N PRO A 263 -31.29 6.47 -24.45
CA PRO A 263 -32.54 5.89 -23.94
C PRO A 263 -33.31 4.99 -24.93
N GLU A 264 -32.98 5.01 -26.23
CA GLU A 264 -33.77 4.35 -27.28
C GLU A 264 -33.14 3.07 -27.88
N ALA A 265 -31.95 2.65 -27.44
CA ALA A 265 -31.15 1.68 -28.18
C ALA A 265 -30.77 0.39 -27.45
N GLY A 266 -31.70 -0.30 -26.79
CA GLY A 266 -31.43 -1.66 -26.29
C GLY A 266 -31.27 -1.78 -24.77
N PRO A 267 -30.54 -2.78 -24.24
CA PRO A 267 -30.35 -2.98 -22.81
C PRO A 267 -29.64 -1.78 -22.14
N ASP A 268 -30.03 -1.46 -20.91
CA ASP A 268 -29.30 -0.48 -20.09
C ASP A 268 -27.97 -1.10 -19.62
N TYR A 269 -26.97 -1.03 -20.49
CA TYR A 269 -25.63 -1.59 -20.22
C TYR A 269 -24.95 -1.01 -18.98
N PRO A 270 -25.02 0.31 -18.66
CA PRO A 270 -24.51 0.87 -17.42
C PRO A 270 -25.15 0.27 -16.17
N LEU A 271 -26.47 0.09 -16.16
CA LEU A 271 -27.16 -0.53 -15.04
C LEU A 271 -26.77 -2.00 -14.89
N LEU A 272 -26.75 -2.75 -15.99
CA LEU A 272 -26.36 -4.16 -16.01
C LEU A 272 -24.91 -4.34 -15.55
N ALA A 273 -23.98 -3.49 -16.00
CA ALA A 273 -22.59 -3.49 -15.56
C ALA A 273 -22.45 -3.22 -14.06
N SER A 274 -23.19 -2.23 -13.55
CA SER A 274 -23.22 -1.89 -12.14
C SER A 274 -23.72 -3.06 -11.29
N ASP A 275 -24.81 -3.71 -11.68
CA ASP A 275 -25.42 -4.83 -10.95
C ASP A 275 -24.48 -6.05 -10.94
N ILE A 276 -23.89 -6.38 -12.08
CA ILE A 276 -22.90 -7.48 -12.21
C ILE A 276 -21.70 -7.19 -11.32
N SER A 277 -21.10 -6.01 -11.47
CA SER A 277 -19.92 -5.63 -10.70
C SER A 277 -20.15 -5.65 -9.20
N ARG A 278 -21.32 -5.17 -8.74
CA ARG A 278 -21.68 -5.20 -7.32
C ARG A 278 -21.77 -6.63 -6.78
N GLN A 279 -22.39 -7.54 -7.52
CA GLN A 279 -22.50 -8.95 -7.10
C GLN A 279 -21.14 -9.64 -7.08
N ILE A 280 -20.27 -9.38 -8.06
CA ILE A 280 -18.88 -9.90 -8.10
C ILE A 280 -18.08 -9.36 -6.92
N VAL A 281 -18.13 -8.05 -6.65
CA VAL A 281 -17.44 -7.44 -5.51
C VAL A 281 -17.93 -8.01 -4.19
N GLN A 282 -19.23 -8.28 -4.03
CA GLN A 282 -19.76 -8.95 -2.84
C GLN A 282 -19.16 -10.36 -2.67
N ALA A 283 -18.99 -11.12 -3.76
CA ALA A 283 -18.34 -12.43 -3.72
C ALA A 283 -16.83 -12.31 -3.38
N HIS A 284 -16.14 -11.31 -3.94
CA HIS A 284 -14.75 -11.00 -3.57
C HIS A 284 -14.62 -10.66 -2.08
N LEU A 285 -15.46 -9.79 -1.55
CA LEU A 285 -15.47 -9.42 -0.13
C LEU A 285 -15.72 -10.65 0.77
N THR A 286 -16.61 -11.55 0.35
CA THR A 286 -16.84 -12.82 1.05
C THR A 286 -15.58 -13.69 1.06
N THR A 287 -14.86 -13.79 -0.05
CA THR A 287 -13.58 -14.50 -0.13
C THR A 287 -12.53 -13.86 0.76
N MET A 288 -12.41 -12.52 0.74
CA MET A 288 -11.43 -11.79 1.56
C MET A 288 -11.75 -11.89 3.06
N SER A 289 -13.02 -11.90 3.44
CA SER A 289 -13.42 -12.07 4.84
C SER A 289 -12.97 -13.43 5.42
N ARG A 290 -12.94 -14.49 4.61
CA ARG A 290 -12.40 -15.81 5.01
C ARG A 290 -10.91 -15.79 5.30
N LEU A 291 -10.19 -14.79 4.75
CA LEU A 291 -8.77 -14.54 4.98
C LEU A 291 -8.55 -13.48 6.08
N ASN A 292 -9.62 -13.04 6.75
CA ASN A 292 -9.59 -11.97 7.74
C ASN A 292 -9.04 -10.63 7.17
N VAL A 293 -9.26 -10.40 5.86
CA VAL A 293 -8.93 -9.13 5.18
C VAL A 293 -10.16 -8.25 5.13
N SER A 294 -10.01 -6.99 5.49
CA SER A 294 -11.08 -5.99 5.50
C SER A 294 -10.60 -4.63 5.01
N TYR A 295 -11.54 -3.80 4.59
CA TYR A 295 -11.29 -2.49 3.98
C TYR A 295 -12.06 -1.41 4.72
N ASP A 296 -11.66 -0.16 4.55
CA ASP A 296 -12.40 1.00 5.06
C ASP A 296 -13.22 1.63 3.92
N LEU A 297 -12.73 1.57 2.68
CA LEU A 297 -13.36 2.20 1.53
C LEU A 297 -13.25 1.35 0.26
N LEU A 298 -14.37 1.25 -0.47
CA LEU A 298 -14.40 0.80 -1.87
C LEU A 298 -14.45 2.01 -2.79
N THR A 299 -13.49 2.14 -3.68
CA THR A 299 -13.47 3.18 -4.69
C THR A 299 -13.75 2.60 -6.05
N TRP A 300 -14.77 3.10 -6.73
CA TRP A 300 -15.23 2.61 -8.02
C TRP A 300 -14.67 3.48 -9.14
N GLU A 301 -14.05 2.88 -10.14
CA GLU A 301 -13.50 3.60 -11.30
C GLU A 301 -14.60 4.41 -12.01
N SER A 302 -15.78 3.83 -12.19
CA SER A 302 -16.93 4.52 -12.76
C SER A 302 -17.34 5.79 -12.01
N THR A 303 -17.15 5.82 -10.69
CA THR A 303 -17.39 7.03 -9.87
C THR A 303 -16.36 8.10 -10.20
N VAL A 304 -15.09 7.73 -10.31
CA VAL A 304 -14.00 8.66 -10.67
C VAL A 304 -14.27 9.26 -12.05
N LEU A 305 -14.65 8.44 -13.03
CA LEU A 305 -14.95 8.89 -14.40
C LEU A 305 -16.16 9.84 -14.45
N ARG A 306 -17.26 9.47 -13.79
CA ARG A 306 -18.52 10.23 -13.82
C ARG A 306 -18.46 11.52 -13.00
N SER A 307 -17.57 11.60 -12.01
CA SER A 307 -17.37 12.81 -11.20
C SER A 307 -16.86 14.01 -11.99
N GLY A 308 -16.34 13.79 -13.20
CA GLY A 308 -15.65 14.79 -13.99
C GLY A 308 -14.25 15.15 -13.48
N LEU A 309 -13.74 14.41 -12.49
CA LEU A 309 -12.40 14.61 -11.92
C LEU A 309 -11.32 14.58 -13.00
N TRP A 310 -11.35 13.55 -13.87
CA TRP A 310 -10.40 13.46 -14.97
C TRP A 310 -10.45 14.71 -15.90
N LYS A 311 -11.64 15.14 -16.30
CA LYS A 311 -11.79 16.30 -17.20
C LYS A 311 -11.15 17.55 -16.60
N ARG A 312 -11.30 17.78 -15.30
CA ARG A 312 -10.72 18.93 -14.58
C ARG A 312 -9.22 18.77 -14.40
N THR A 313 -8.77 17.56 -14.02
CA THR A 313 -7.35 17.22 -13.93
C THR A 313 -6.64 17.46 -15.26
N PHE A 314 -7.22 17.00 -16.37
CA PHE A 314 -6.66 17.20 -17.70
C PHE A 314 -6.55 18.69 -18.04
N ALA A 315 -7.61 19.47 -17.78
CA ALA A 315 -7.58 20.91 -18.00
C ALA A 315 -6.46 21.60 -17.19
N MET A 316 -6.33 21.23 -15.91
CA MET A 316 -5.28 21.77 -15.02
C MET A 316 -3.88 21.42 -15.54
N LEU A 317 -3.63 20.18 -15.93
CA LEU A 317 -2.32 19.73 -16.46
C LEU A 317 -1.97 20.48 -17.75
N ARG A 318 -2.94 20.63 -18.66
CA ARG A 318 -2.80 21.38 -19.92
C ARG A 318 -2.51 22.86 -19.66
N ASP A 319 -3.29 23.49 -18.78
CA ASP A 319 -3.18 24.93 -18.51
C ASP A 319 -1.88 25.29 -17.77
N ARG A 320 -1.29 24.30 -17.09
CA ARG A 320 0.06 24.40 -16.49
C ARG A 320 1.19 24.12 -17.47
N GLY A 321 0.89 23.76 -18.72
CA GLY A 321 1.89 23.46 -19.74
C GLY A 321 2.65 22.15 -19.51
N LEU A 322 2.04 21.20 -18.75
CA LEU A 322 2.66 19.91 -18.45
C LEU A 322 2.39 18.85 -19.51
N LEU A 323 1.49 19.14 -20.46
CA LEU A 323 1.09 18.19 -21.51
C LEU A 323 1.57 18.67 -22.87
N GLU A 324 1.99 17.72 -23.70
CA GLU A 324 2.36 17.93 -25.11
C GLU A 324 1.45 17.15 -26.05
N LYS A 325 1.30 17.62 -27.28
CA LYS A 325 0.56 16.94 -28.34
C LYS A 325 1.40 16.87 -29.60
N PRO A 326 2.27 15.86 -29.74
CA PRO A 326 3.13 15.73 -30.91
C PRO A 326 2.31 15.54 -32.20
N GLU A 327 2.76 16.16 -33.28
CA GLU A 327 2.14 16.03 -34.61
C GLU A 327 2.69 14.85 -35.40
N THR A 328 3.87 14.34 -35.04
CA THR A 328 4.57 13.25 -35.71
C THR A 328 5.05 12.18 -34.73
N GLY A 329 5.48 11.02 -35.26
CA GLY A 329 5.99 9.92 -34.48
C GLY A 329 4.90 8.96 -33.94
N LYS A 330 5.27 8.04 -33.06
CA LYS A 330 4.38 6.99 -32.50
C LYS A 330 3.21 7.55 -31.69
N ALA A 331 3.39 8.71 -31.08
CA ALA A 331 2.39 9.38 -30.24
C ALA A 331 1.65 10.51 -30.97
N ALA A 332 1.71 10.57 -32.30
CA ALA A 332 1.07 11.62 -33.09
C ALA A 332 -0.43 11.75 -32.76
N GLY A 333 -0.87 12.96 -32.46
CA GLY A 333 -2.25 13.27 -32.09
C GLY A 333 -2.68 12.89 -30.70
N CYS A 334 -1.84 12.19 -29.92
CA CYS A 334 -2.08 11.86 -28.51
C CYS A 334 -1.65 13.02 -27.61
N TRP A 335 -2.27 13.13 -26.42
CA TRP A 335 -1.75 13.97 -25.36
C TRP A 335 -0.81 13.14 -24.47
N ILE A 336 0.41 13.60 -24.33
CA ILE A 336 1.46 12.94 -23.56
C ILE A 336 1.89 13.80 -22.37
N LEU A 337 2.34 13.13 -21.31
CA LEU A 337 3.08 13.71 -20.22
C LEU A 337 4.55 13.34 -20.42
N PRO A 338 5.43 14.29 -20.77
CA PRO A 338 6.84 14.00 -20.99
C PRO A 338 7.52 13.62 -19.67
N PHE A 339 8.27 12.52 -19.67
CA PHE A 339 9.05 11.98 -18.55
C PHE A 339 10.55 11.90 -18.92
N GLY A 340 11.10 12.79 -19.66
CA GLY A 340 12.49 12.76 -20.06
C GLY A 340 13.33 13.81 -19.34
N ASN A 341 14.44 13.40 -18.71
CA ASN A 341 15.59 14.26 -18.61
C ASN A 341 16.21 14.37 -20.01
N GLU A 342 16.49 15.57 -20.48
CA GLU A 342 17.11 15.87 -21.79
C GLU A 342 18.47 15.17 -22.02
N GLU A 343 18.99 14.40 -21.05
CA GLU A 343 20.32 13.75 -21.11
C GLU A 343 20.30 12.26 -21.47
N GLU A 344 19.17 11.56 -21.48
CA GLU A 344 19.08 10.20 -22.00
C GLU A 344 18.59 10.21 -23.45
N GLN A 345 19.52 10.38 -24.39
CA GLN A 345 19.32 10.01 -25.81
C GLN A 345 19.20 8.48 -25.88
N VAL A 346 17.98 7.99 -25.82
CA VAL A 346 17.69 6.57 -26.05
C VAL A 346 17.78 6.33 -27.56
N GLU A 347 18.60 5.35 -27.96
CA GLU A 347 18.77 4.89 -29.34
C GLU A 347 17.43 4.62 -30.02
N GLU A 348 17.33 4.94 -31.31
CA GLU A 348 16.16 4.73 -32.16
C GLU A 348 15.64 3.27 -32.05
N GLY A 349 14.61 3.04 -31.26
CA GLY A 349 13.93 1.73 -31.16
C GLY A 349 13.42 1.38 -29.77
N ASP A 350 13.80 2.05 -28.70
CA ASP A 350 13.35 1.74 -27.35
C ASP A 350 12.27 2.69 -26.84
N HIS A 351 11.44 2.19 -25.93
CA HIS A 351 10.20 2.79 -25.49
C HIS A 351 10.41 4.20 -24.95
N SER A 352 9.78 5.19 -25.60
CA SER A 352 9.65 6.54 -25.09
C SER A 352 9.20 6.48 -23.60
N SER A 353 9.93 7.13 -22.71
CA SER A 353 9.56 7.28 -21.29
C SER A 353 8.25 8.06 -21.11
N ASP A 354 7.81 8.76 -22.16
CA ASP A 354 6.60 9.58 -22.17
C ASP A 354 5.35 8.75 -21.98
N LYS A 355 4.44 9.25 -21.17
CA LYS A 355 3.18 8.57 -20.88
C LYS A 355 2.03 9.18 -21.67
N ILE A 356 1.42 8.37 -22.54
CA ILE A 356 0.19 8.77 -23.24
C ILE A 356 -0.94 8.83 -22.20
N LEU A 357 -1.52 10.01 -22.03
CA LEU A 357 -2.67 10.24 -21.15
C LEU A 357 -3.99 10.16 -21.94
N VAL A 358 -4.03 10.75 -23.15
CA VAL A 358 -5.21 10.68 -24.02
C VAL A 358 -4.76 10.23 -25.40
N ARG A 359 -5.41 9.20 -25.92
CA ARG A 359 -5.16 8.71 -27.28
C ARG A 359 -5.67 9.69 -28.32
N SER A 360 -5.26 9.50 -29.57
CA SER A 360 -5.68 10.34 -30.69
C SER A 360 -7.20 10.31 -30.95
N ASP A 361 -7.89 9.27 -30.52
CA ASP A 361 -9.35 9.13 -30.56
C ASP A 361 -10.08 9.82 -29.39
N GLY A 362 -9.35 10.46 -28.47
CA GLY A 362 -9.89 11.13 -27.29
C GLY A 362 -10.04 10.25 -26.05
N THR A 363 -9.70 8.96 -26.13
CA THR A 363 -9.84 8.01 -25.01
C THR A 363 -8.74 8.23 -23.96
N ALA A 364 -9.12 8.41 -22.69
CA ALA A 364 -8.18 8.47 -21.57
C ALA A 364 -7.57 7.10 -21.27
N THR A 365 -6.27 7.07 -20.98
CA THR A 365 -5.56 5.85 -20.59
C THR A 365 -5.67 5.58 -19.08
N TYR A 366 -5.21 4.41 -18.64
CA TYR A 366 -5.11 4.10 -17.21
C TYR A 366 -4.28 5.14 -16.44
N THR A 367 -3.11 5.50 -16.97
CA THR A 367 -2.25 6.51 -16.35
C THR A 367 -2.97 7.83 -16.10
N ALA A 368 -3.81 8.25 -17.03
CA ALA A 368 -4.63 9.44 -16.89
C ALA A 368 -5.61 9.35 -15.73
N LYS A 369 -6.30 8.23 -15.62
CA LYS A 369 -7.26 7.96 -14.54
C LYS A 369 -6.56 7.89 -13.19
N ASP A 370 -5.39 7.22 -13.13
CA ASP A 370 -4.56 7.10 -11.92
C ASP A 370 -4.09 8.46 -11.42
N ILE A 371 -3.63 9.36 -12.29
CA ILE A 371 -3.23 10.71 -11.91
C ILE A 371 -4.41 11.45 -11.24
N ALA A 372 -5.58 11.41 -11.85
CA ALA A 372 -6.76 12.05 -11.29
C ALA A 372 -7.12 11.46 -9.92
N TYR A 373 -7.08 10.15 -9.80
CA TYR A 373 -7.38 9.46 -8.55
C TYR A 373 -6.35 9.75 -7.46
N GLN A 374 -5.05 9.84 -7.79
CA GLN A 374 -4.02 10.25 -6.84
C GLN A 374 -4.23 11.67 -6.32
N LEU A 375 -4.61 12.62 -7.17
CA LEU A 375 -4.94 13.97 -6.72
C LEU A 375 -6.03 13.97 -5.65
N TRP A 376 -7.05 13.13 -5.81
CA TRP A 376 -8.08 12.96 -4.79
C TRP A 376 -7.52 12.35 -3.49
N LYS A 377 -6.72 11.29 -3.56
CA LYS A 377 -6.10 10.65 -2.37
C LYS A 377 -5.26 11.62 -1.55
N PHE A 378 -4.54 12.51 -2.22
CA PHE A 378 -3.71 13.51 -1.56
C PHE A 378 -4.49 14.76 -1.08
N GLY A 379 -5.82 14.76 -1.20
CA GLY A 379 -6.66 15.89 -0.79
C GLY A 379 -6.53 17.12 -1.68
N LEU A 380 -5.97 16.99 -2.88
CA LEU A 380 -5.76 18.09 -3.82
C LEU A 380 -7.00 18.42 -4.65
N THR A 381 -8.09 17.70 -4.45
CA THR A 381 -9.40 17.94 -5.10
C THR A 381 -10.17 19.11 -4.48
N ASP A 382 -9.75 19.58 -3.30
CA ASP A 382 -10.29 20.79 -2.68
C ASP A 382 -9.80 22.07 -3.35
N ASP A 383 -8.80 21.98 -4.24
CA ASP A 383 -8.41 23.09 -5.11
C ASP A 383 -9.65 23.55 -5.91
N PRO A 384 -9.97 24.87 -5.89
CA PRO A 384 -11.11 25.42 -6.63
C PRO A 384 -11.11 25.08 -8.13
N GLN A 385 -9.94 24.78 -8.71
CA GLN A 385 -9.80 24.34 -10.10
C GLN A 385 -10.27 22.90 -10.30
N ILE A 386 -10.12 22.04 -9.29
CA ILE A 386 -10.52 20.63 -9.35
C ILE A 386 -11.90 20.44 -8.74
N GLY A 387 -12.17 20.94 -7.54
CA GLY A 387 -13.49 21.13 -6.92
C GLY A 387 -14.48 19.94 -7.01
N VAL A 388 -13.99 18.71 -6.87
CA VAL A 388 -14.83 17.50 -6.92
C VAL A 388 -14.95 16.92 -5.53
N GLN A 389 -16.19 16.76 -5.06
CA GLN A 389 -16.49 16.03 -3.83
C GLN A 389 -17.07 14.66 -4.17
N PHE A 390 -16.54 13.62 -3.54
CA PHE A 390 -17.10 12.28 -3.62
C PHE A 390 -18.05 12.04 -2.45
N ASN A 391 -19.25 11.59 -2.76
CA ASN A 391 -20.22 11.16 -1.76
C ASN A 391 -20.18 9.63 -1.68
N PHE A 392 -19.58 9.11 -0.62
CA PHE A 392 -19.56 7.68 -0.37
C PHE A 392 -20.83 7.28 0.39
N THR A 393 -21.40 6.14 0.01
CA THR A 393 -22.52 5.53 0.71
C THR A 393 -22.05 4.26 1.42
N PRO A 394 -22.54 3.95 2.62
CA PRO A 394 -22.18 2.73 3.31
C PRO A 394 -22.51 1.50 2.46
N TRP A 395 -21.53 0.62 2.28
CA TRP A 395 -21.73 -0.68 1.65
C TRP A 395 -22.39 -1.67 2.61
N GLY A 396 -21.92 -1.68 3.86
CA GLY A 396 -22.40 -2.57 4.91
C GLY A 396 -21.37 -2.80 6.01
N ARG A 397 -21.68 -3.69 6.94
CA ARG A 397 -20.73 -4.11 7.97
C ARG A 397 -19.96 -5.34 7.53
N GLN A 398 -18.69 -5.35 7.78
CA GLN A 398 -17.77 -6.45 7.50
C GLN A 398 -17.78 -7.49 8.63
N HIS A 399 -17.05 -8.59 8.46
CA HIS A 399 -16.92 -9.67 9.44
C HIS A 399 -16.31 -9.23 10.78
N ASP A 400 -15.50 -8.18 10.78
CA ASP A 400 -14.89 -7.56 11.97
C ASP A 400 -15.77 -6.46 12.61
N GLY A 401 -16.98 -6.27 12.11
CA GLY A 401 -17.95 -5.30 12.59
C GLY A 401 -17.76 -3.87 12.08
N ARG A 402 -16.63 -3.56 11.41
CA ARG A 402 -16.37 -2.23 10.85
C ARG A 402 -17.29 -1.92 9.67
N LEU A 403 -17.64 -0.66 9.55
CA LEU A 403 -18.41 -0.17 8.41
C LEU A 403 -17.50 -0.06 7.20
N LEU A 404 -17.97 -0.56 6.07
CA LEU A 404 -17.34 -0.40 4.76
C LEU A 404 -18.10 0.67 3.99
N TRP A 405 -17.38 1.61 3.43
CA TRP A 405 -17.91 2.70 2.62
C TRP A 405 -17.66 2.51 1.13
#